data_883c1e298b468588fb108d7210045470
#
_entry.id   883c1e298b468588fb108d7210045470
#
_cell.length_a   1.000
_cell.length_b   1.000
_cell.length_c   1.000
_cell.angle_alpha   90.00
_cell.angle_beta   90.00
_cell.angle_gamma   90.00
#
_symmetry.space_group_name_H-M   'P 1'
#
loop_
_entity.id
_entity.type
_entity.pdbx_description
1 polymer ?
#
loop_
_entity_poly.entity_id
_entity_poly.type
_entity_poly.pdbx_seq_one_letter_code
_entity_poly.pdbx_strand_id
1 'polypeptide(L)'
;MADDGKRNEVNWVAEYKRILLRVLDLRPSGMRQRLADALGANRSFISQITNPTYPVPIPPRHVEIIFDVCRFPDTERRAFLEAYEYAHPGRLQPPHRPGPHLRHVTLYVPDLNDSARNAELDKMLGDMATRIAGLIANRTEDNGEE
;
A
#
# COMPACT_ATOMS: atom_id res chain seq x y z
N MET A 1 -30.14 30.68 -3.76
CA MET A 1 -28.75 31.00 -4.11
C MET A 1 -27.76 30.49 -3.06
N ALA A 2 -27.77 29.23 -2.79
CA ALA A 2 -26.86 28.67 -1.81
C ALA A 2 -26.21 27.40 -2.36
N ASP A 3 -25.61 27.45 -3.55
CA ASP A 3 -25.10 26.27 -4.23
C ASP A 3 -23.65 26.40 -4.70
N ASP A 4 -22.94 27.44 -4.27
CA ASP A 4 -21.56 27.63 -4.63
C ASP A 4 -20.56 26.84 -3.74
N GLY A 5 -21.04 26.27 -2.62
CA GLY A 5 -20.22 25.47 -1.71
C GLY A 5 -20.03 24.00 -2.11
N LYS A 6 -20.84 23.49 -3.04
CA LYS A 6 -20.80 22.06 -3.43
C LYS A 6 -20.08 21.74 -4.72
N ARG A 7 -19.63 22.74 -5.45
CA ARG A 7 -19.03 22.55 -6.78
C ARG A 7 -17.56 22.16 -6.80
N ASN A 8 -16.89 22.16 -5.66
CA ASN A 8 -15.48 21.87 -5.56
C ASN A 8 -15.11 20.74 -4.60
N GLU A 9 -16.09 19.99 -4.11
CA GLU A 9 -15.73 18.77 -3.40
C GLU A 9 -15.29 17.71 -4.40
N VAL A 10 -13.99 17.49 -4.47
CA VAL A 10 -13.42 16.40 -5.24
C VAL A 10 -13.93 15.08 -4.65
N ASN A 11 -14.53 14.26 -5.48
CA ASN A 11 -14.90 12.91 -5.08
C ASN A 11 -13.64 12.03 -5.10
N TRP A 12 -12.97 11.97 -3.96
CA TRP A 12 -11.71 11.26 -3.82
C TRP A 12 -11.84 9.74 -4.00
N VAL A 13 -12.99 9.16 -3.68
CA VAL A 13 -13.31 7.76 -3.97
C VAL A 13 -13.33 7.52 -5.47
N ALA A 14 -14.00 8.37 -6.22
CA ALA A 14 -14.01 8.31 -7.68
C ALA A 14 -12.60 8.53 -8.24
N GLU A 15 -11.82 9.42 -7.64
CA GLU A 15 -10.46 9.74 -8.11
C GLU A 15 -9.50 8.55 -8.00
N TYR A 16 -9.40 7.90 -6.85
CA TYR A 16 -8.51 6.74 -6.77
C TYR A 16 -8.98 5.56 -7.62
N LYS A 17 -10.30 5.42 -7.83
CA LYS A 17 -10.84 4.41 -8.75
C LYS A 17 -10.51 4.71 -10.22
N ARG A 18 -10.51 5.98 -10.63
CA ARG A 18 -10.05 6.38 -11.97
C ARG A 18 -8.59 6.04 -12.18
N ILE A 19 -7.75 6.25 -11.18
CA ILE A 19 -6.33 5.88 -11.23
C ILE A 19 -6.19 4.37 -11.41
N LEU A 20 -6.90 3.57 -10.63
CA LEU A 20 -6.92 2.11 -10.76
C LEU A 20 -7.39 1.67 -12.14
N LEU A 21 -8.49 2.23 -12.63
CA LEU A 21 -9.05 1.91 -13.94
C LEU A 21 -8.05 2.23 -15.07
N ARG A 22 -7.40 3.38 -14.99
CA ARG A 22 -6.37 3.78 -15.96
C ARG A 22 -5.19 2.81 -15.99
N VAL A 23 -4.71 2.38 -14.84
CA VAL A 23 -3.63 1.38 -14.76
C VAL A 23 -4.08 0.04 -15.34
N LEU A 24 -5.29 -0.42 -15.01
CA LEU A 24 -5.83 -1.67 -15.55
C LEU A 24 -6.00 -1.63 -17.07
N ASP A 25 -6.44 -0.51 -17.62
CA ASP A 25 -6.63 -0.35 -19.07
C ASP A 25 -5.31 -0.44 -19.86
N LEU A 26 -4.19 -0.13 -19.20
CA LEU A 26 -2.85 -0.25 -19.76
C LEU A 26 -2.25 -1.66 -19.61
N ARG A 27 -2.93 -2.56 -18.94
CA ARG A 27 -2.46 -3.92 -18.69
C ARG A 27 -3.04 -4.92 -19.69
N PRO A 28 -2.36 -6.07 -19.91
CA PRO A 28 -2.88 -7.13 -20.76
C PRO A 28 -4.24 -7.63 -20.31
N SER A 29 -5.00 -8.20 -21.25
CA SER A 29 -6.25 -8.87 -20.92
C SER A 29 -6.02 -9.99 -19.90
N GLY A 30 -7.00 -10.21 -19.02
CA GLY A 30 -6.89 -11.20 -17.92
C GLY A 30 -6.39 -10.62 -16.60
N MET A 31 -5.92 -9.36 -16.57
CA MET A 31 -5.48 -8.73 -15.33
C MET A 31 -6.61 -8.60 -14.29
N ARG A 32 -7.84 -8.31 -14.74
CA ARG A 32 -9.01 -8.24 -13.85
C ARG A 32 -9.30 -9.58 -13.19
N GLN A 33 -9.14 -10.68 -13.92
CA GLN A 33 -9.30 -12.03 -13.36
C GLN A 33 -8.19 -12.36 -12.36
N ARG A 34 -6.95 -12.00 -12.67
CA ARG A 34 -5.82 -12.15 -11.73
C ARG A 34 -6.04 -11.36 -10.45
N LEU A 35 -6.56 -10.15 -10.58
CA LEU A 35 -6.88 -9.31 -9.44
C LEU A 35 -7.99 -9.92 -8.59
N ALA A 36 -9.05 -10.43 -9.22
CA ALA A 36 -10.13 -11.13 -8.51
C ALA A 36 -9.61 -12.34 -7.74
N ASP A 37 -8.77 -13.16 -8.36
CA ASP A 37 -8.17 -14.34 -7.75
C ASP A 37 -7.27 -13.95 -6.54
N ALA A 38 -6.45 -12.92 -6.71
CA ALA A 38 -5.56 -12.43 -5.66
C ALA A 38 -6.31 -11.84 -4.46
N LEU A 39 -7.44 -11.18 -4.70
CA LEU A 39 -8.29 -10.61 -3.65
C LEU A 39 -9.26 -11.62 -3.04
N GLY A 40 -9.34 -12.85 -3.58
CA GLY A 40 -10.35 -13.82 -3.17
C GLY A 40 -11.78 -13.33 -3.44
N ALA A 41 -11.99 -12.56 -4.50
CA ALA A 41 -13.23 -11.88 -4.84
C ALA A 41 -13.77 -12.35 -6.19
N ASN A 42 -15.02 -11.98 -6.47
CA ASN A 42 -15.65 -12.26 -7.76
C ASN A 42 -15.51 -11.08 -8.74
N ARG A 43 -15.89 -11.30 -10.00
CA ARG A 43 -15.86 -10.26 -11.05
C ARG A 43 -16.73 -9.05 -10.74
N SER A 44 -17.88 -9.26 -10.09
CA SER A 44 -18.78 -8.17 -9.70
C SER A 44 -18.10 -7.21 -8.74
N PHE A 45 -17.37 -7.73 -7.78
CA PHE A 45 -16.60 -6.91 -6.85
C PHE A 45 -15.50 -6.10 -7.57
N ILE A 46 -14.78 -6.73 -8.49
CA ILE A 46 -13.78 -6.01 -9.31
C ILE A 46 -14.42 -4.89 -10.13
N SER A 47 -15.58 -5.14 -10.73
CA SER A 47 -16.32 -4.11 -11.45
C SER A 47 -16.72 -2.95 -10.54
N GLN A 48 -17.12 -3.23 -9.31
CA GLN A 48 -17.50 -2.20 -8.33
C GLN A 48 -16.31 -1.35 -7.90
N ILE A 49 -15.17 -1.95 -7.57
CA ILE A 49 -14.00 -1.21 -7.10
C ILE A 49 -13.29 -0.44 -8.22
N THR A 50 -13.49 -0.82 -9.47
CA THR A 50 -12.91 -0.15 -10.63
C THR A 50 -13.84 0.89 -11.27
N ASN A 51 -15.10 0.93 -10.86
CA ASN A 51 -16.07 1.86 -11.40
C ASN A 51 -16.09 3.17 -10.57
N PRO A 52 -15.65 4.31 -11.14
CA PRO A 52 -15.62 5.57 -10.41
C PRO A 52 -16.99 6.07 -9.96
N THR A 53 -18.07 5.68 -10.63
CA THR A 53 -19.42 6.07 -10.27
C THR A 53 -20.01 5.25 -9.13
N TYR A 54 -19.40 4.13 -8.79
CA TYR A 54 -19.87 3.25 -7.73
C TYR A 54 -19.31 3.71 -6.38
N PRO A 55 -20.16 4.03 -5.38
CA PRO A 55 -19.72 4.67 -4.14
C PRO A 55 -19.01 3.75 -3.14
N VAL A 56 -18.98 2.44 -3.40
CA VAL A 56 -18.34 1.48 -2.50
C VAL A 56 -16.84 1.68 -2.46
N PRO A 57 -16.24 1.96 -1.29
CA PRO A 57 -14.80 2.13 -1.17
C PRO A 57 -14.03 0.83 -1.35
N ILE A 58 -12.78 0.96 -1.77
CA ILE A 58 -11.85 -0.17 -1.77
C ILE A 58 -11.39 -0.42 -0.32
N PRO A 59 -11.54 -1.65 0.21
CA PRO A 59 -11.05 -1.96 1.55
C PRO A 59 -9.54 -1.74 1.67
N PRO A 60 -9.04 -1.19 2.79
CA PRO A 60 -7.61 -0.93 2.98
C PRO A 60 -6.71 -2.14 2.79
N ARG A 61 -7.17 -3.31 3.22
CA ARG A 61 -6.44 -4.59 3.09
C ARG A 61 -6.16 -5.01 1.64
N HIS A 62 -6.92 -4.48 0.68
CA HIS A 62 -6.77 -4.81 -0.74
C HIS A 62 -5.80 -3.90 -1.48
N VAL A 63 -5.47 -2.74 -0.93
CA VAL A 63 -4.70 -1.71 -1.62
C VAL A 63 -3.31 -2.20 -2.03
N GLU A 64 -2.56 -2.79 -1.13
CA GLU A 64 -1.22 -3.33 -1.42
C GLU A 64 -1.27 -4.47 -2.43
N ILE A 65 -2.25 -5.35 -2.33
CA ILE A 65 -2.44 -6.46 -3.27
C ILE A 65 -2.72 -5.91 -4.68
N ILE A 66 -3.55 -4.89 -4.78
CA ILE A 66 -3.84 -4.20 -6.05
C ILE A 66 -2.57 -3.62 -6.66
N PHE A 67 -1.74 -2.97 -5.87
CA PHE A 67 -0.48 -2.41 -6.37
C PHE A 67 0.47 -3.49 -6.90
N ASP A 68 0.59 -4.60 -6.20
CA ASP A 68 1.48 -5.70 -6.58
C ASP A 68 0.98 -6.43 -7.83
N VAL A 69 -0.30 -6.79 -7.86
CA VAL A 69 -0.89 -7.55 -8.98
C VAL A 69 -0.95 -6.70 -10.25
N CYS A 70 -1.40 -5.46 -10.13
CA CYS A 70 -1.53 -4.54 -11.27
C CYS A 70 -0.23 -3.86 -11.65
N ARG A 71 0.83 -4.03 -10.88
CA ARG A 71 2.15 -3.40 -11.08
C ARG A 71 2.03 -1.89 -11.26
N PHE A 72 1.54 -1.22 -10.23
CA PHE A 72 1.42 0.22 -10.25
C PHE A 72 2.79 0.89 -10.42
N PRO A 73 2.95 1.80 -11.38
CA PRO A 73 4.10 2.70 -11.41
C PRO A 73 4.15 3.57 -10.14
N ASP A 74 5.32 3.99 -9.72
CA ASP A 74 5.50 4.78 -8.49
C ASP A 74 4.67 6.07 -8.50
N THR A 75 4.56 6.73 -9.64
CA THR A 75 3.76 7.95 -9.80
C THR A 75 2.27 7.70 -9.59
N GLU A 76 1.75 6.62 -10.15
CA GLU A 76 0.34 6.22 -10.01
C GLU A 76 0.05 5.72 -8.58
N ARG A 77 1.00 5.01 -7.98
CA ARG A 77 0.93 4.58 -6.59
C ARG A 77 0.78 5.75 -5.63
N ARG A 78 1.62 6.78 -5.79
CA ARG A 78 1.56 8.00 -4.98
C ARG A 78 0.23 8.74 -5.15
N ALA A 79 -0.20 8.91 -6.40
CA ALA A 79 -1.47 9.57 -6.70
C ALA A 79 -2.66 8.82 -6.10
N PHE A 80 -2.66 7.49 -6.18
CA PHE A 80 -3.69 6.64 -5.58
C PHE A 80 -3.71 6.78 -4.06
N LEU A 81 -2.55 6.67 -3.42
CA LEU A 81 -2.43 6.77 -1.95
C LEU A 81 -2.85 8.14 -1.44
N GLU A 82 -2.51 9.20 -2.14
CA GLU A 82 -2.92 10.56 -1.81
C GLU A 82 -4.45 10.71 -1.88
N ALA A 83 -5.06 10.28 -2.98
CA ALA A 83 -6.52 10.32 -3.14
C ALA A 83 -7.23 9.43 -2.12
N TYR A 84 -6.68 8.27 -1.84
CA TYR A 84 -7.23 7.34 -0.83
C TYR A 84 -7.18 7.94 0.58
N GLU A 85 -6.08 8.58 0.95
CA GLU A 85 -5.95 9.25 2.25
C GLU A 85 -6.94 10.41 2.40
N TYR A 86 -7.17 11.18 1.33
CA TYR A 86 -8.20 12.23 1.35
C TYR A 86 -9.61 11.65 1.47
N ALA A 87 -9.89 10.54 0.80
CA ALA A 87 -11.19 9.87 0.88
C ALA A 87 -11.44 9.22 2.24
N HIS A 88 -10.42 8.64 2.83
CA HIS A 88 -10.50 7.81 4.03
C HIS A 88 -9.34 8.10 4.98
N PRO A 89 -9.33 9.26 5.66
CA PRO A 89 -8.24 9.63 6.54
C PRO A 89 -7.95 8.56 7.61
N GLY A 90 -6.69 8.15 7.72
CA GLY A 90 -6.20 7.22 8.73
C GLY A 90 -6.59 5.75 8.52
N ARG A 91 -7.29 5.39 7.44
CA ARG A 91 -7.68 3.99 7.17
C ARG A 91 -6.57 3.16 6.56
N LEU A 92 -5.75 3.75 5.73
CA LEU A 92 -4.47 3.16 5.41
C LEU A 92 -3.62 3.35 6.66
N GLN A 93 -3.62 2.38 7.53
CA GLN A 93 -2.45 2.22 8.36
C GLN A 93 -1.34 1.87 7.40
N PRO A 94 -0.33 2.73 7.27
CA PRO A 94 0.80 2.32 6.49
C PRO A 94 1.27 0.99 7.06
N PRO A 95 1.51 -0.04 6.21
CA PRO A 95 2.39 -1.09 6.64
C PRO A 95 3.68 -0.36 6.97
N HIS A 96 3.89 -0.05 8.24
CA HIS A 96 5.02 0.73 8.71
C HIS A 96 5.48 1.75 7.64
N ARG A 97 4.91 2.96 7.63
CA ARG A 97 5.70 4.07 7.14
C ARG A 97 6.92 4.08 8.04
N PRO A 98 8.08 3.65 7.55
CA PRO A 98 9.24 3.83 8.36
C PRO A 98 9.24 5.30 8.72
N GLY A 99 9.38 5.60 10.01
CA GLY A 99 9.60 6.95 10.45
C GLY A 99 10.68 7.58 9.59
N PRO A 100 10.87 8.89 9.62
CA PRO A 100 11.78 9.59 8.71
C PRO A 100 13.21 9.02 8.67
N HIS A 101 13.53 8.11 9.57
CA HIS A 101 14.84 7.46 9.71
C HIS A 101 14.84 5.97 9.39
N LEU A 102 13.74 5.42 8.87
CA LEU A 102 13.64 4.02 8.50
C LEU A 102 13.56 3.86 6.99
N ARG A 103 14.17 2.82 6.46
CA ARG A 103 14.10 2.44 5.04
C ARG A 103 13.52 1.05 4.90
N HIS A 104 12.89 0.78 3.78
CA HIS A 104 12.34 -0.54 3.48
C HIS A 104 13.43 -1.46 2.94
N VAL A 105 13.50 -2.67 3.48
CA VAL A 105 14.37 -3.73 3.00
C VAL A 105 13.55 -5.01 2.84
N THR A 106 13.65 -5.66 1.72
CA THR A 106 13.00 -6.95 1.47
C THR A 106 14.00 -8.07 1.66
N LEU A 107 13.65 -9.01 2.53
CA LEU A 107 14.44 -10.20 2.80
C LEU A 107 13.66 -11.46 2.45
N TYR A 108 14.33 -12.43 1.86
CA TYR A 108 13.80 -13.79 1.71
C TYR A 108 14.33 -14.63 2.87
N VAL A 109 13.42 -15.14 3.67
CA VAL A 109 13.75 -15.94 4.85
C VAL A 109 13.16 -17.36 4.70
N PRO A 110 13.76 -18.38 5.34
CA PRO A 110 13.20 -19.72 5.29
C PRO A 110 11.79 -19.78 5.88
N ASP A 111 10.92 -20.52 5.23
CA ASP A 111 9.61 -20.86 5.77
C ASP A 111 9.75 -22.03 6.73
N LEU A 112 9.33 -21.85 7.97
CA LEU A 112 9.40 -22.87 9.04
C LEU A 112 8.18 -23.80 9.03
N ASN A 113 7.29 -23.66 8.04
CA ASN A 113 6.04 -24.42 7.93
C ASN A 113 5.12 -24.35 9.16
N ASP A 114 5.24 -23.27 9.93
CA ASP A 114 4.47 -23.00 11.13
C ASP A 114 4.25 -21.49 11.26
N SER A 115 3.00 -21.07 11.23
CA SER A 115 2.64 -19.65 11.26
C SER A 115 3.16 -18.93 12.53
N ALA A 116 3.10 -19.57 13.69
CA ALA A 116 3.57 -19.00 14.93
C ALA A 116 5.09 -18.84 14.93
N ARG A 117 5.82 -19.83 14.41
CA ARG A 117 7.28 -19.79 14.30
C ARG A 117 7.74 -18.76 13.27
N ASN A 118 7.05 -18.64 12.17
CA ASN A 118 7.32 -17.60 11.17
C ASN A 118 7.14 -16.20 11.76
N ALA A 119 6.06 -15.97 12.51
CA ALA A 119 5.83 -14.70 13.20
C ALA A 119 6.91 -14.40 14.24
N GLU A 120 7.41 -15.41 14.96
CA GLU A 120 8.51 -15.26 15.89
C GLU A 120 9.82 -14.92 15.17
N LEU A 121 10.10 -15.57 14.04
CA LEU A 121 11.26 -15.26 13.20
C LEU A 121 11.21 -13.82 12.70
N ASP A 122 10.07 -13.36 12.20
CA ASP A 122 9.87 -12.00 11.70
C ASP A 122 10.13 -10.97 12.81
N LYS A 123 9.63 -11.23 14.01
CA LYS A 123 9.85 -10.37 15.16
C LYS A 123 11.33 -10.31 15.57
N MET A 124 11.99 -11.44 15.61
CA MET A 124 13.42 -11.50 15.93
C MET A 124 14.27 -10.77 14.91
N LEU A 125 13.94 -10.86 13.62
CA LEU A 125 14.64 -10.13 12.56
C LEU A 125 14.47 -8.62 12.71
N GLY A 126 13.27 -8.14 13.03
CA GLY A 126 13.02 -6.73 13.30
C GLY A 126 13.80 -6.22 14.51
N ASP A 127 13.80 -6.95 15.60
CA ASP A 127 14.53 -6.60 16.81
C ASP A 127 16.06 -6.59 16.58
N MET A 128 16.55 -7.57 15.83
CA MET A 128 17.97 -7.67 15.44
C MET A 128 18.39 -6.49 14.56
N ALA A 129 17.58 -6.12 13.56
CA ALA A 129 17.86 -4.99 12.69
C ALA A 129 17.98 -3.68 13.50
N THR A 130 17.10 -3.46 14.45
CA THR A 130 17.14 -2.28 15.33
C THR A 130 18.41 -2.26 16.19
N ARG A 131 18.82 -3.39 16.75
CA ARG A 131 20.05 -3.50 17.55
C ARG A 131 21.30 -3.27 16.73
N ILE A 132 21.39 -3.88 15.55
CA ILE A 132 22.53 -3.72 14.64
C ILE A 132 22.64 -2.26 14.19
N ALA A 133 21.52 -1.63 13.84
CA ALA A 133 21.49 -0.22 13.44
C ALA A 133 22.03 0.69 14.57
N GLY A 134 21.66 0.43 15.81
CA GLY A 134 22.17 1.16 16.97
C GLY A 134 23.68 1.01 17.15
N LEU A 135 24.22 -0.20 16.96
CA LEU A 135 25.67 -0.46 17.05
C LEU A 135 26.45 0.26 15.95
N ILE A 136 25.91 0.30 14.74
CA ILE A 136 26.57 0.97 13.59
C ILE A 136 26.53 2.49 13.79
N ALA A 137 25.41 3.05 14.24
CA ALA A 137 25.27 4.46 14.52
C ALA A 137 26.26 4.94 15.59
N ASN A 138 26.41 4.20 16.68
CA ASN A 138 27.34 4.54 17.77
C ASN A 138 28.81 4.48 17.32
N ARG A 139 29.14 3.61 16.34
CA ARG A 139 30.51 3.51 15.80
C ARG A 139 30.92 4.74 15.00
N THR A 140 29.95 5.48 14.46
CA THR A 140 30.24 6.67 13.65
C THR A 140 30.59 7.89 14.52
N GLU A 141 30.10 7.92 15.77
CA GLU A 141 30.39 9.00 16.71
C GLU A 141 31.81 8.89 17.32
N ASP A 142 32.38 7.68 17.38
CA ASP A 142 33.72 7.45 17.98
C ASP A 142 34.87 7.77 16.99
N ASN A 143 34.60 7.97 15.72
CA ASN A 143 35.61 8.33 14.69
C ASN A 143 35.66 9.84 14.36
N GLY A 144 34.95 10.67 15.10
CA GLY A 144 34.85 12.11 14.85
C GLY A 144 35.72 13.01 15.74
N GLU A 145 36.51 12.43 16.65
CA GLU A 145 37.43 13.19 17.51
C GLU A 145 38.89 12.77 17.26
N GLU A 146 39.44 13.25 16.16
CA GLU A 146 40.88 13.49 16.02
C GLU A 146 41.11 14.78 15.26
#